data_25afaf81ba8240063890d47f6e668514
#
_entry.id   25afaf81ba8240063890d47f6e668514
#
_cell.length_a   1.000
_cell.length_b   1.000
_cell.length_c   1.000
_cell.angle_alpha   90.00
_cell.angle_beta   90.00
_cell.angle_gamma   90.00
#
_symmetry.space_group_name_H-M   'P 1'
#
loop_
_entity.id
_entity.type
_entity.pdbx_description
1 polymer ?
#
loop_
_entity_poly.entity_id
_entity_poly.type
_entity_poly.pdbx_seq_one_letter_code
_entity_poly.pdbx_strand_id
1 'polypeptide(L)'
;MPEIRTLHDPAELLAAATLFRQAMFGLPGGVTPVDGWAERYVVPGRVYAASLDGQLAGTSNSFPGELTLPGGQRVPHAAVTHVGVLPHFSRRGVLRALFSQQLADLYRQGVAVATLRASQGTIYGRFGFGIATAIQDLRLDKRELPSLPAAEGDIRLLPATNAWEAQQAIVARFPHPHAGTLTRWPQWWALQQHRLAHSSLNHYVALALKDGEAQGFVRYHAKPDDNWLYSTERTLVVDDLHAADPQLAAQLLGYLLQLDIARYIELPHRPVDDPLPLLLANPRAVQQTGRIDESWLRIINVEQTLNARRYASGEAVTLAIDDPLLAENYGVWRLSSDGIQRSASRPDITLGIDALAMLLLGEYTAQQLAAARRLQPHHSQAAARLTCLLACHEHPWSGIFF
;
A
#
# COMPACT_ATOMS: atom_id res chain seq x y z
N MET A 1 23.47 -13.33 20.48
CA MET A 1 22.70 -12.38 19.62
C MET A 1 21.98 -13.19 18.57
N PRO A 2 20.83 -12.72 18.03
CA PRO A 2 20.19 -13.40 16.91
C PRO A 2 21.11 -13.47 15.70
N GLU A 3 21.19 -14.64 15.09
CA GLU A 3 21.91 -14.88 13.84
C GLU A 3 20.92 -14.71 12.68
N ILE A 4 21.27 -13.88 11.68
CA ILE A 4 20.38 -13.56 10.54
C ILE A 4 20.98 -14.16 9.28
N ARG A 5 20.13 -14.83 8.50
CA ARG A 5 20.47 -15.32 7.16
C ARG A 5 19.32 -15.16 6.18
N THR A 6 19.64 -15.04 4.90
CA THR A 6 18.67 -15.10 3.81
C THR A 6 18.41 -16.55 3.43
N LEU A 7 17.17 -16.88 3.08
CA LEU A 7 16.74 -18.22 2.75
C LEU A 7 16.61 -18.40 1.25
N HIS A 8 17.02 -19.57 0.75
CA HIS A 8 16.92 -19.99 -0.64
C HIS A 8 16.31 -21.38 -0.82
N ASP A 9 16.51 -22.24 0.16
CA ASP A 9 16.01 -23.61 0.13
C ASP A 9 14.48 -23.64 0.35
N PRO A 10 13.70 -24.39 -0.47
CA PRO A 10 12.24 -24.44 -0.37
C PRO A 10 11.72 -24.92 0.99
N ALA A 11 12.38 -25.88 1.64
CA ALA A 11 11.97 -26.36 2.95
C ALA A 11 12.17 -25.30 4.04
N GLU A 12 13.28 -24.53 3.98
CA GLU A 12 13.52 -23.43 4.88
C GLU A 12 12.55 -22.27 4.67
N LEU A 13 12.22 -21.94 3.41
CA LEU A 13 11.21 -20.94 3.05
C LEU A 13 9.83 -21.34 3.59
N LEU A 14 9.47 -22.63 3.48
CA LEU A 14 8.24 -23.17 4.04
C LEU A 14 8.22 -23.09 5.57
N ALA A 15 9.35 -23.39 6.24
CA ALA A 15 9.48 -23.27 7.69
C ALA A 15 9.32 -21.82 8.16
N ALA A 16 9.89 -20.85 7.45
CA ALA A 16 9.73 -19.43 7.74
C ALA A 16 8.28 -18.97 7.57
N ALA A 17 7.58 -19.40 6.53
CA ALA A 17 6.16 -19.09 6.33
C ALA A 17 5.28 -19.71 7.43
N THR A 18 5.58 -20.92 7.85
CA THR A 18 4.89 -21.60 8.96
C THR A 18 5.11 -20.86 10.27
N LEU A 19 6.34 -20.42 10.55
CA LEU A 19 6.65 -19.58 11.71
C LEU A 19 5.85 -18.29 11.71
N PHE A 20 5.82 -17.58 10.57
CA PHE A 20 5.02 -16.35 10.44
C PHE A 20 3.55 -16.59 10.82
N ARG A 21 2.94 -17.66 10.29
CA ARG A 21 1.55 -17.98 10.63
C ARG A 21 1.36 -18.27 12.12
N GLN A 22 2.30 -18.96 12.74
CA GLN A 22 2.28 -19.21 14.19
C GLN A 22 2.39 -17.90 14.97
N ALA A 23 3.31 -17.01 14.58
CA ALA A 23 3.49 -15.70 15.21
C ALA A 23 2.25 -14.80 15.07
N MET A 24 1.43 -15.01 14.02
CA MET A 24 0.18 -14.30 13.75
C MET A 24 -1.07 -15.08 14.17
N PHE A 25 -0.92 -16.08 15.02
CA PHE A 25 -2.04 -16.91 15.50
C PHE A 25 -2.92 -17.48 14.39
N GLY A 26 -2.29 -17.94 13.30
CA GLY A 26 -2.95 -18.60 12.18
C GLY A 26 -3.35 -17.68 11.02
N LEU A 27 -3.39 -16.39 11.19
CA LEU A 27 -3.73 -15.37 10.16
C LEU A 27 -4.91 -15.81 9.28
N PRO A 28 -6.18 -15.59 9.69
CA PRO A 28 -7.37 -16.00 8.94
C PRO A 28 -7.33 -15.48 7.48
N GLY A 29 -7.75 -16.32 6.52
CA GLY A 29 -7.76 -15.96 5.09
C GLY A 29 -6.41 -16.03 4.38
N GLY A 30 -5.32 -16.35 5.09
CA GLY A 30 -4.00 -16.57 4.47
C GLY A 30 -3.88 -17.96 3.83
N VAL A 31 -3.03 -18.08 2.80
CA VAL A 31 -2.68 -19.38 2.19
C VAL A 31 -1.92 -20.23 3.22
N THR A 32 -2.38 -21.46 3.44
CA THR A 32 -1.63 -22.39 4.29
C THR A 32 -0.36 -22.83 3.57
N PRO A 33 0.83 -22.65 4.16
CA PRO A 33 2.06 -23.15 3.56
C PRO A 33 2.03 -24.68 3.50
N VAL A 34 2.21 -25.21 2.29
CA VAL A 34 2.33 -26.64 1.96
C VAL A 34 3.47 -26.82 0.98
N ASP A 35 3.83 -28.06 0.66
CA ASP A 35 4.86 -28.34 -0.35
C ASP A 35 4.53 -27.63 -1.68
N GLY A 36 5.54 -27.04 -2.30
CA GLY A 36 5.38 -26.20 -3.50
C GLY A 36 4.89 -24.75 -3.24
N TRP A 37 4.63 -24.39 -1.99
CA TRP A 37 4.19 -23.04 -1.65
C TRP A 37 5.28 -21.98 -1.92
N ALA A 38 6.52 -22.31 -1.57
CA ALA A 38 7.62 -21.36 -1.65
C ALA A 38 7.91 -20.92 -3.09
N GLU A 39 7.89 -21.84 -4.03
CA GLU A 39 8.16 -21.58 -5.46
C GLU A 39 7.13 -20.64 -6.08
N ARG A 40 5.93 -20.62 -5.54
CA ARG A 40 4.80 -19.87 -6.09
C ARG A 40 4.60 -18.51 -5.42
N TYR A 41 4.86 -18.40 -4.11
CA TYR A 41 4.41 -17.26 -3.33
C TYR A 41 5.53 -16.44 -2.67
N VAL A 42 6.81 -16.83 -2.81
CA VAL A 42 7.93 -16.04 -2.28
C VAL A 42 9.04 -15.87 -3.33
N VAL A 43 9.98 -15.00 -3.04
CA VAL A 43 11.18 -14.79 -3.85
C VAL A 43 12.38 -15.29 -3.03
N PRO A 44 13.09 -16.36 -3.47
CA PRO A 44 14.30 -16.81 -2.81
C PRO A 44 15.32 -15.68 -2.65
N GLY A 45 16.02 -15.65 -1.50
CA GLY A 45 16.95 -14.56 -1.17
C GLY A 45 16.30 -13.26 -0.66
N ARG A 46 14.94 -13.21 -0.62
CA ARG A 46 14.17 -12.09 -0.07
C ARG A 46 13.50 -12.41 1.27
N VAL A 47 13.62 -13.65 1.74
CA VAL A 47 13.14 -14.12 3.03
C VAL A 47 14.31 -14.18 3.99
N TYR A 48 14.18 -13.51 5.13
CA TYR A 48 15.16 -13.49 6.21
C TYR A 48 14.69 -14.39 7.35
N ALA A 49 15.59 -15.18 7.89
CA ALA A 49 15.39 -15.96 9.11
C ALA A 49 16.30 -15.44 10.21
N ALA A 50 15.76 -15.34 11.40
CA ALA A 50 16.51 -15.10 12.63
C ALA A 50 16.54 -16.37 13.46
N SER A 51 17.74 -16.86 13.78
CA SER A 51 17.95 -17.95 14.74
C SER A 51 18.43 -17.40 16.08
N LEU A 52 17.93 -17.96 17.18
CA LEU A 52 18.34 -17.64 18.52
C LEU A 52 18.38 -18.93 19.35
N ASP A 53 19.49 -19.18 20.05
CA ASP A 53 19.70 -20.40 20.81
C ASP A 53 19.54 -21.69 19.97
N GLY A 54 19.97 -21.63 18.69
CA GLY A 54 19.88 -22.76 17.74
C GLY A 54 18.48 -23.01 17.17
N GLN A 55 17.49 -22.18 17.50
CA GLN A 55 16.11 -22.34 17.02
C GLN A 55 15.72 -21.18 16.10
N LEU A 56 14.85 -21.46 15.10
CA LEU A 56 14.25 -20.44 14.26
C LEU A 56 13.29 -19.58 15.12
N ALA A 57 13.63 -18.31 15.31
CA ALA A 57 12.97 -17.40 16.24
C ALA A 57 12.08 -16.36 15.57
N GLY A 58 12.38 -16.00 14.31
CA GLY A 58 11.64 -14.98 13.58
C GLY A 58 11.95 -14.98 12.10
N THR A 59 11.09 -14.28 11.35
CA THR A 59 11.21 -14.14 9.89
C THR A 59 10.76 -12.75 9.44
N SER A 60 11.24 -12.33 8.27
CA SER A 60 10.76 -11.18 7.50
C SER A 60 10.93 -11.49 6.01
N ASN A 61 9.98 -11.10 5.19
CA ASN A 61 10.02 -11.27 3.74
C ASN A 61 9.85 -9.93 3.03
N SER A 62 10.25 -9.84 1.77
CA SER A 62 9.92 -8.71 0.91
C SER A 62 9.75 -9.12 -0.54
N PHE A 63 8.88 -8.39 -1.25
CA PHE A 63 8.71 -8.51 -2.69
C PHE A 63 9.29 -7.30 -3.40
N PRO A 64 10.05 -7.48 -4.49
CA PRO A 64 10.53 -6.37 -5.28
C PRO A 64 9.41 -5.78 -6.14
N GLY A 65 9.43 -4.47 -6.32
CA GLY A 65 8.48 -3.76 -7.15
C GLY A 65 8.92 -2.32 -7.35
N GLU A 66 7.98 -1.48 -7.75
CA GLU A 66 8.18 -0.04 -7.89
C GLU A 66 7.08 0.70 -7.13
N LEU A 67 7.41 1.88 -6.62
CA LEU A 67 6.49 2.82 -6.00
C LEU A 67 6.48 4.12 -6.80
N THR A 68 5.29 4.65 -7.07
CA THR A 68 5.10 5.94 -7.73
C THR A 68 5.26 7.08 -6.72
N LEU A 69 6.18 8.01 -6.97
CA LEU A 69 6.36 9.22 -6.18
C LEU A 69 5.49 10.38 -6.70
N PRO A 70 5.26 11.45 -5.90
CA PRO A 70 4.65 12.67 -6.39
C PRO A 70 5.34 13.20 -7.64
N GLY A 71 4.57 13.40 -8.71
CA GLY A 71 5.08 13.75 -10.04
C GLY A 71 5.21 12.57 -11.00
N GLY A 72 4.82 11.35 -10.58
CA GLY A 72 4.69 10.17 -11.45
C GLY A 72 5.96 9.37 -11.67
N GLN A 73 7.12 9.79 -11.12
CA GLN A 73 8.37 9.03 -11.18
C GLN A 73 8.24 7.76 -10.35
N ARG A 74 8.70 6.63 -10.89
CA ARG A 74 8.76 5.37 -10.16
C ARG A 74 10.15 5.10 -9.63
N VAL A 75 10.22 4.55 -8.43
CA VAL A 75 11.48 4.19 -7.77
C VAL A 75 11.47 2.72 -7.35
N PRO A 76 12.65 2.06 -7.28
CA PRO A 76 12.77 0.71 -6.76
C PRO A 76 12.21 0.61 -5.34
N HIS A 77 11.34 -0.36 -5.11
CA HIS A 77 10.57 -0.55 -3.89
C HIS A 77 10.65 -1.99 -3.37
N ALA A 78 10.57 -2.15 -2.06
CA ALA A 78 10.41 -3.44 -1.40
C ALA A 78 9.11 -3.47 -0.59
N ALA A 79 8.18 -4.36 -0.94
CA ALA A 79 6.98 -4.65 -0.15
C ALA A 79 7.33 -5.62 0.98
N VAL A 80 7.56 -5.10 2.19
CA VAL A 80 7.93 -5.90 3.37
C VAL A 80 6.68 -6.53 3.97
N THR A 81 6.73 -7.84 4.18
CA THR A 81 5.62 -8.63 4.70
C THR A 81 6.12 -9.87 5.44
N HIS A 82 5.22 -10.71 5.95
CA HIS A 82 5.54 -11.93 6.70
C HIS A 82 6.54 -11.68 7.84
N VAL A 83 6.41 -10.52 8.51
CA VAL A 83 7.22 -10.17 9.67
C VAL A 83 6.66 -10.84 10.90
N GLY A 84 7.37 -11.79 11.48
CA GLY A 84 6.93 -12.53 12.65
C GLY A 84 8.09 -12.92 13.58
N VAL A 85 7.83 -12.85 14.88
CA VAL A 85 8.72 -13.36 15.93
C VAL A 85 7.88 -14.24 16.83
N LEU A 86 8.33 -15.46 17.09
CA LEU A 86 7.63 -16.38 17.98
C LEU A 86 7.50 -15.75 19.40
N PRO A 87 6.36 -15.91 20.09
CA PRO A 87 6.07 -15.21 21.34
C PRO A 87 7.14 -15.39 22.42
N HIS A 88 7.71 -16.59 22.56
CA HIS A 88 8.74 -16.89 23.58
C HIS A 88 10.12 -16.33 23.24
N PHE A 89 10.34 -15.80 22.03
CA PHE A 89 11.52 -15.03 21.63
C PHE A 89 11.27 -13.52 21.58
N SER A 90 10.07 -13.06 21.96
CA SER A 90 9.74 -11.64 21.97
C SER A 90 10.64 -10.85 22.93
N ARG A 91 10.91 -9.57 22.59
CA ARG A 91 11.74 -8.64 23.38
C ARG A 91 13.20 -9.05 23.56
N ARG A 92 13.68 -10.04 22.80
CA ARG A 92 15.06 -10.53 22.80
C ARG A 92 15.92 -9.99 21.65
N GLY A 93 15.47 -8.89 20.99
CA GLY A 93 16.20 -8.22 19.91
C GLY A 93 16.05 -8.84 18.51
N VAL A 94 15.26 -9.92 18.35
CA VAL A 94 15.09 -10.67 17.09
C VAL A 94 14.61 -9.76 15.96
N LEU A 95 13.53 -9.00 16.17
CA LEU A 95 12.99 -8.10 15.16
C LEU A 95 13.98 -6.99 14.78
N ARG A 96 14.73 -6.45 15.76
CA ARG A 96 15.76 -5.42 15.48
C ARG A 96 16.85 -5.98 14.59
N ALA A 97 17.34 -7.19 14.88
CA ALA A 97 18.38 -7.83 14.08
C ALA A 97 17.89 -8.10 12.64
N LEU A 98 16.65 -8.61 12.48
CA LEU A 98 16.03 -8.82 11.15
C LEU A 98 15.97 -7.52 10.35
N PHE A 99 15.41 -6.45 10.91
CA PHE A 99 15.28 -5.18 10.19
C PHE A 99 16.63 -4.51 9.93
N SER A 100 17.58 -4.56 10.87
CA SER A 100 18.91 -4.00 10.64
C SER A 100 19.59 -4.65 9.44
N GLN A 101 19.52 -5.99 9.34
CA GLN A 101 20.09 -6.71 8.20
C GLN A 101 19.31 -6.46 6.90
N GLN A 102 17.98 -6.60 6.94
CA GLN A 102 17.14 -6.43 5.76
C GLN A 102 17.25 -5.02 5.16
N LEU A 103 17.20 -3.96 5.98
CA LEU A 103 17.29 -2.58 5.49
C LEU A 103 18.68 -2.28 4.90
N ALA A 104 19.76 -2.78 5.52
CA ALA A 104 21.12 -2.64 4.99
C ALA A 104 21.28 -3.38 3.64
N ASP A 105 20.67 -4.56 3.49
CA ASP A 105 20.68 -5.32 2.24
C ASP A 105 19.86 -4.61 1.15
N LEU A 106 18.71 -4.07 1.49
CA LEU A 106 17.89 -3.29 0.56
C LEU A 106 18.64 -2.04 0.07
N TYR A 107 19.34 -1.33 0.97
CA TYR A 107 20.19 -0.20 0.58
C TYR A 107 21.28 -0.62 -0.41
N ARG A 108 22.01 -1.71 -0.13
CA ARG A 108 23.05 -2.24 -1.03
C ARG A 108 22.51 -2.73 -2.37
N GLN A 109 21.25 -3.14 -2.43
CA GLN A 109 20.55 -3.53 -3.66
C GLN A 109 19.99 -2.33 -4.45
N GLY A 110 20.19 -1.09 -4.00
CA GLY A 110 19.69 0.11 -4.66
C GLY A 110 18.18 0.33 -4.54
N VAL A 111 17.53 -0.26 -3.53
CA VAL A 111 16.13 -0.01 -3.23
C VAL A 111 15.99 1.39 -2.65
N ALA A 112 15.08 2.19 -3.18
CA ALA A 112 14.87 3.56 -2.74
C ALA A 112 13.97 3.65 -1.49
N VAL A 113 12.90 2.86 -1.47
CA VAL A 113 11.90 2.85 -0.40
C VAL A 113 11.39 1.43 -0.12
N ALA A 114 10.93 1.21 1.11
CA ALA A 114 10.19 0.00 1.48
C ALA A 114 8.84 0.38 2.09
N THR A 115 7.83 -0.47 1.93
CA THR A 115 6.54 -0.30 2.61
C THR A 115 6.13 -1.59 3.31
N LEU A 116 5.28 -1.45 4.32
CA LEU A 116 4.61 -2.57 5.00
C LEU A 116 3.20 -2.16 5.45
N ARG A 117 2.39 -3.15 5.82
CA ARG A 117 1.13 -2.98 6.53
C ARG A 117 1.36 -3.27 8.01
N ALA A 118 1.11 -2.28 8.86
CA ALA A 118 1.39 -2.40 10.28
C ALA A 118 0.26 -3.16 10.99
N SER A 119 0.54 -4.36 11.50
CA SER A 119 -0.38 -5.06 12.40
C SER A 119 -0.51 -4.38 13.78
N GLN A 120 0.51 -3.61 14.18
CA GLN A 120 0.55 -2.83 15.41
C GLN A 120 1.31 -1.53 15.18
N GLY A 121 0.65 -0.39 15.35
CA GLY A 121 1.22 0.94 15.09
C GLY A 121 2.41 1.35 15.99
N THR A 122 2.66 0.63 17.09
CA THR A 122 3.77 0.92 18.02
C THR A 122 5.10 0.25 17.65
N ILE A 123 5.10 -0.64 16.63
CA ILE A 123 6.27 -1.47 16.33
C ILE A 123 7.23 -0.77 15.37
N TYR A 124 6.73 -0.25 14.27
CA TYR A 124 7.55 0.02 13.09
C TYR A 124 8.20 1.41 13.06
N GLY A 125 7.67 2.37 13.81
CA GLY A 125 8.25 3.72 13.91
C GLY A 125 9.71 3.73 14.39
N ARG A 126 10.06 2.83 15.34
CA ARG A 126 11.45 2.70 15.84
C ARG A 126 12.44 2.17 14.80
N PHE A 127 11.96 1.67 13.67
CA PHE A 127 12.77 1.23 12.52
C PHE A 127 12.74 2.25 11.38
N GLY A 128 12.17 3.44 11.62
CA GLY A 128 12.11 4.54 10.67
C GLY A 128 10.96 4.45 9.66
N PHE A 129 9.97 3.58 9.89
CA PHE A 129 8.74 3.58 9.10
C PHE A 129 7.78 4.66 9.60
N GLY A 130 7.15 5.39 8.69
CA GLY A 130 6.11 6.38 8.96
C GLY A 130 4.85 6.10 8.13
N ILE A 131 3.67 6.48 8.65
CA ILE A 131 2.41 6.38 7.92
C ILE A 131 2.50 7.26 6.68
N ALA A 132 2.35 6.68 5.49
CA ALA A 132 2.54 7.40 4.23
C ALA A 132 1.31 7.41 3.33
N THR A 133 0.35 6.52 3.56
CA THR A 133 -0.95 6.50 2.88
C THR A 133 -2.06 6.10 3.85
N ALA A 134 -3.28 6.58 3.58
CA ALA A 134 -4.50 6.16 4.26
C ALA A 134 -5.53 5.68 3.23
N ILE A 135 -6.44 4.84 3.68
CA ILE A 135 -7.59 4.37 2.90
C ILE A 135 -8.88 4.62 3.65
N GLN A 136 -9.98 4.65 2.89
CA GLN A 136 -11.33 4.66 3.42
C GLN A 136 -12.16 3.53 2.85
N ASP A 137 -13.14 3.08 3.63
CA ASP A 137 -14.18 2.17 3.19
C ASP A 137 -15.44 2.95 2.94
N LEU A 138 -16.05 2.75 1.78
CA LEU A 138 -17.27 3.44 1.36
C LEU A 138 -18.41 2.43 1.24
N ARG A 139 -19.60 2.84 1.67
CA ARG A 139 -20.84 2.10 1.45
C ARG A 139 -21.86 3.01 0.77
N LEU A 140 -22.37 2.59 -0.38
CA LEU A 140 -23.37 3.29 -1.16
C LEU A 140 -24.73 2.63 -0.95
N ASP A 141 -25.78 3.41 -0.58
CA ASP A 141 -27.19 2.98 -0.56
C ASP A 141 -27.89 3.47 -1.84
N LYS A 142 -28.26 2.56 -2.71
CA LYS A 142 -28.91 2.87 -3.99
C LYS A 142 -30.29 3.52 -3.81
N ARG A 143 -30.97 3.29 -2.70
CA ARG A 143 -32.30 3.89 -2.41
C ARG A 143 -32.24 5.39 -2.13
N GLU A 144 -31.07 5.89 -1.74
CA GLU A 144 -30.84 7.31 -1.52
C GLU A 144 -30.57 8.08 -2.83
N LEU A 145 -30.53 7.38 -3.97
CA LEU A 145 -30.34 7.99 -5.28
C LEU A 145 -31.69 8.30 -5.91
N PRO A 146 -31.97 9.57 -6.32
CA PRO A 146 -33.20 9.95 -6.99
C PRO A 146 -33.35 9.31 -8.37
N SER A 147 -32.22 9.03 -9.02
CA SER A 147 -32.12 8.28 -10.27
C SER A 147 -30.77 7.57 -10.30
N LEU A 148 -30.72 6.40 -10.94
CA LEU A 148 -29.45 5.72 -11.17
C LEU A 148 -28.77 6.32 -12.41
N PRO A 149 -27.45 6.58 -12.38
CA PRO A 149 -26.70 6.95 -13.56
C PRO A 149 -26.93 5.90 -14.67
N ALA A 150 -27.07 6.35 -15.92
CA ALA A 150 -27.10 5.42 -17.04
C ALA A 150 -25.78 4.65 -17.11
N ALA A 151 -25.84 3.34 -17.33
CA ALA A 151 -24.65 2.58 -17.69
C ALA A 151 -24.34 2.86 -19.16
N GLU A 152 -23.69 3.99 -19.43
CA GLU A 152 -23.25 4.35 -20.76
C GLU A 152 -21.98 3.58 -21.12
N GLY A 153 -21.91 3.06 -22.36
CA GLY A 153 -20.76 2.36 -22.91
C GLY A 153 -20.82 0.82 -22.81
N ASP A 154 -19.86 0.17 -23.44
CA ASP A 154 -19.82 -1.29 -23.55
C ASP A 154 -19.26 -1.95 -22.32
N ILE A 155 -20.05 -2.84 -21.71
CA ILE A 155 -19.63 -3.68 -20.58
C ILE A 155 -19.66 -5.16 -21.03
N ARG A 156 -18.55 -5.85 -20.75
CA ARG A 156 -18.45 -7.31 -20.96
C ARG A 156 -18.28 -8.02 -19.64
N LEU A 157 -19.22 -8.91 -19.31
CA LEU A 157 -19.13 -9.76 -18.12
C LEU A 157 -18.32 -11.01 -18.42
N LEU A 158 -17.36 -11.36 -17.53
CA LEU A 158 -16.57 -12.60 -17.58
C LEU A 158 -16.65 -13.33 -16.24
N PRO A 159 -16.59 -14.69 -16.27
CA PRO A 159 -16.27 -15.43 -15.07
C PRO A 159 -14.93 -14.94 -14.49
N ALA A 160 -14.87 -14.74 -13.18
CA ALA A 160 -13.68 -14.15 -12.58
C ALA A 160 -12.41 -15.02 -12.79
N THR A 161 -12.56 -16.33 -12.89
CA THR A 161 -11.46 -17.25 -13.18
C THR A 161 -10.83 -17.07 -14.57
N ASN A 162 -11.59 -16.54 -15.53
CA ASN A 162 -11.18 -16.35 -16.92
C ASN A 162 -10.72 -14.91 -17.22
N ALA A 163 -10.78 -14.01 -16.23
CA ALA A 163 -10.53 -12.58 -16.43
C ALA A 163 -9.13 -12.13 -16.00
N TRP A 164 -8.25 -13.02 -15.53
CA TRP A 164 -6.96 -12.64 -14.96
C TRP A 164 -6.03 -11.98 -15.96
N GLU A 165 -5.93 -12.53 -17.15
CA GLU A 165 -5.08 -11.98 -18.21
C GLU A 165 -5.52 -10.55 -18.59
N ALA A 166 -6.83 -10.33 -18.75
CA ALA A 166 -7.38 -9.01 -19.04
C ALA A 166 -7.10 -8.02 -17.90
N GLN A 167 -7.32 -8.42 -16.64
CA GLN A 167 -7.02 -7.58 -15.47
C GLN A 167 -5.53 -7.20 -15.41
N GLN A 168 -4.63 -8.16 -15.62
CA GLN A 168 -3.20 -7.90 -15.64
C GLN A 168 -2.79 -6.95 -16.76
N ALA A 169 -3.31 -7.15 -17.96
CA ALA A 169 -3.04 -6.30 -19.12
C ALA A 169 -3.52 -4.85 -18.90
N ILE A 170 -4.73 -4.68 -18.33
CA ILE A 170 -5.28 -3.35 -18.01
C ILE A 170 -4.39 -2.62 -16.98
N VAL A 171 -4.04 -3.30 -15.88
CA VAL A 171 -3.19 -2.70 -14.83
C VAL A 171 -1.80 -2.34 -15.34
N ALA A 172 -1.21 -3.18 -16.18
CA ALA A 172 0.11 -2.92 -16.77
C ALA A 172 0.09 -1.73 -17.73
N ARG A 173 -0.98 -1.61 -18.55
CA ARG A 173 -1.11 -0.56 -19.56
C ARG A 173 -1.52 0.79 -18.96
N PHE A 174 -2.33 0.79 -17.93
CA PHE A 174 -2.93 1.98 -17.34
C PHE A 174 -2.66 2.06 -15.83
N PRO A 175 -1.41 2.28 -15.39
CA PRO A 175 -1.09 2.38 -13.97
C PRO A 175 -1.80 3.57 -13.32
N HIS A 176 -2.23 3.41 -12.06
CA HIS A 176 -2.81 4.51 -11.30
C HIS A 176 -1.82 5.68 -11.13
N PRO A 177 -2.29 6.93 -11.28
CA PRO A 177 -1.42 8.11 -11.19
C PRO A 177 -1.06 8.51 -9.75
N HIS A 178 -1.82 8.04 -8.74
CA HIS A 178 -1.63 8.44 -7.34
C HIS A 178 -0.20 8.16 -6.84
N ALA A 179 0.35 9.10 -6.12
CA ALA A 179 1.56 8.87 -5.33
C ALA A 179 1.32 7.72 -4.33
N GLY A 180 2.34 6.87 -4.13
CA GLY A 180 2.22 5.69 -3.29
C GLY A 180 1.76 4.43 -4.01
N THR A 181 1.26 4.52 -5.27
CA THR A 181 0.85 3.35 -6.04
C THR A 181 2.00 2.37 -6.24
N LEU A 182 1.72 1.10 -5.97
CA LEU A 182 2.67 0.01 -6.10
C LEU A 182 2.41 -0.80 -7.37
N THR A 183 3.48 -1.29 -8.00
CA THR A 183 3.35 -2.29 -9.06
C THR A 183 2.82 -3.60 -8.47
N ARG A 184 1.95 -4.30 -9.19
CA ARG A 184 1.42 -5.60 -8.80
C ARG A 184 2.38 -6.69 -9.27
N TRP A 185 3.18 -7.25 -8.36
CA TRP A 185 4.19 -8.27 -8.69
C TRP A 185 3.58 -9.66 -8.93
N PRO A 186 4.30 -10.58 -9.58
CA PRO A 186 3.77 -11.90 -9.96
C PRO A 186 3.20 -12.72 -8.78
N GLN A 187 3.87 -12.71 -7.63
CA GLN A 187 3.42 -13.45 -6.44
C GLN A 187 2.12 -12.85 -5.87
N TRP A 188 1.92 -11.54 -5.99
CA TRP A 188 0.66 -10.90 -5.60
C TRP A 188 -0.50 -11.43 -6.47
N TRP A 189 -0.31 -11.46 -7.80
CA TRP A 189 -1.31 -12.02 -8.71
C TRP A 189 -1.57 -13.50 -8.43
N ALA A 190 -0.53 -14.30 -8.22
CA ALA A 190 -0.66 -15.71 -7.86
C ALA A 190 -1.47 -15.91 -6.58
N LEU A 191 -1.27 -15.06 -5.57
CA LEU A 191 -2.02 -15.07 -4.32
C LEU A 191 -3.49 -14.70 -4.53
N GLN A 192 -3.79 -13.68 -5.36
CA GLN A 192 -5.18 -13.32 -5.68
C GLN A 192 -5.89 -14.45 -6.42
N GLN A 193 -5.24 -15.07 -7.41
CA GLN A 193 -5.76 -16.25 -8.12
C GLN A 193 -6.05 -17.40 -7.17
N HIS A 194 -5.13 -17.68 -6.25
CA HIS A 194 -5.32 -18.74 -5.26
C HIS A 194 -6.52 -18.46 -4.34
N ARG A 195 -6.61 -17.24 -3.79
CA ARG A 195 -7.73 -16.83 -2.92
C ARG A 195 -9.07 -16.99 -3.62
N LEU A 196 -9.15 -16.55 -4.88
CA LEU A 196 -10.38 -16.66 -5.65
C LEU A 196 -10.74 -18.10 -5.97
N ALA A 197 -9.76 -18.92 -6.36
CA ALA A 197 -9.99 -20.35 -6.67
C ALA A 197 -10.44 -21.18 -5.45
N HIS A 198 -10.10 -20.73 -4.23
CA HIS A 198 -10.49 -21.38 -2.97
C HIS A 198 -11.58 -20.60 -2.21
N SER A 199 -12.16 -19.59 -2.83
CA SER A 199 -13.30 -18.86 -2.26
C SER A 199 -14.56 -19.72 -2.33
N SER A 200 -15.36 -19.68 -1.27
CA SER A 200 -16.73 -20.22 -1.29
C SER A 200 -17.73 -19.26 -1.96
N LEU A 201 -17.27 -18.05 -2.35
CA LEU A 201 -18.11 -17.02 -2.94
C LEU A 201 -17.96 -17.01 -4.47
N ASN A 202 -19.05 -16.68 -5.15
CA ASN A 202 -19.02 -16.44 -6.59
C ASN A 202 -18.54 -15.01 -6.87
N HIS A 203 -17.39 -14.90 -7.53
CA HIS A 203 -16.83 -13.62 -7.96
C HIS A 203 -17.12 -13.38 -9.45
N TYR A 204 -17.38 -12.13 -9.78
CA TYR A 204 -17.68 -11.66 -11.13
C TYR A 204 -16.70 -10.57 -11.55
N VAL A 205 -16.43 -10.47 -12.84
CA VAL A 205 -15.62 -9.40 -13.42
C VAL A 205 -16.38 -8.76 -14.57
N ALA A 206 -16.63 -7.46 -14.48
CA ALA A 206 -17.10 -6.67 -15.59
C ALA A 206 -15.96 -5.83 -16.17
N LEU A 207 -15.75 -5.91 -17.48
CA LEU A 207 -14.79 -5.13 -18.24
C LEU A 207 -15.49 -3.94 -18.88
N ALA A 208 -14.94 -2.74 -18.72
CA ALA A 208 -15.35 -1.56 -19.48
C ALA A 208 -14.52 -1.48 -20.76
N LEU A 209 -15.19 -1.38 -21.91
CA LEU A 209 -14.57 -1.32 -23.22
C LEU A 209 -14.64 0.12 -23.75
N LYS A 210 -13.55 0.55 -24.40
CA LYS A 210 -13.46 1.78 -25.18
C LYS A 210 -12.84 1.44 -26.53
N ASP A 211 -13.51 1.80 -27.60
CA ASP A 211 -13.10 1.45 -28.98
C ASP A 211 -12.90 -0.07 -29.19
N GLY A 212 -13.73 -0.89 -28.51
CA GLY A 212 -13.67 -2.35 -28.58
C GLY A 212 -12.61 -3.01 -27.72
N GLU A 213 -11.71 -2.25 -27.06
CA GLU A 213 -10.65 -2.74 -26.18
C GLU A 213 -11.03 -2.57 -24.70
N ALA A 214 -10.72 -3.57 -23.87
CA ALA A 214 -10.89 -3.48 -22.42
C ALA A 214 -9.87 -2.54 -21.81
N GLN A 215 -10.34 -1.46 -21.16
CA GLN A 215 -9.49 -0.43 -20.53
C GLN A 215 -9.85 -0.18 -19.07
N GLY A 216 -10.78 -0.93 -18.53
CA GLY A 216 -11.13 -0.93 -17.11
C GLY A 216 -11.80 -2.23 -16.70
N PHE A 217 -11.79 -2.51 -15.41
CA PHE A 217 -12.53 -3.64 -14.85
C PHE A 217 -13.00 -3.34 -13.41
N VAL A 218 -14.07 -4.02 -13.02
CA VAL A 218 -14.47 -4.18 -11.63
C VAL A 218 -14.65 -5.67 -11.33
N ARG A 219 -14.00 -6.14 -10.26
CA ARG A 219 -14.21 -7.47 -9.68
C ARG A 219 -15.03 -7.31 -8.41
N TYR A 220 -16.07 -8.12 -8.27
CA TYR A 220 -17.01 -8.00 -7.18
C TYR A 220 -17.65 -9.35 -6.84
N HIS A 221 -18.23 -9.43 -5.64
CA HIS A 221 -19.01 -10.58 -5.18
C HIS A 221 -20.20 -10.11 -4.34
N ALA A 222 -21.16 -11.01 -4.12
CA ALA A 222 -22.23 -10.78 -3.16
C ALA A 222 -21.72 -11.04 -1.73
N LYS A 223 -21.97 -10.11 -0.81
CA LYS A 223 -21.67 -10.31 0.61
C LYS A 223 -22.48 -11.48 1.15
N PRO A 224 -21.87 -12.42 1.92
CA PRO A 224 -22.61 -13.52 2.51
C PRO A 224 -23.78 -13.03 3.37
N ASP A 225 -24.95 -13.61 3.14
CA ASP A 225 -26.20 -13.34 3.85
C ASP A 225 -27.01 -14.63 3.89
N ASP A 226 -27.19 -15.22 5.05
CA ASP A 226 -27.92 -16.47 5.23
C ASP A 226 -29.41 -16.35 4.82
N ASN A 227 -29.93 -15.11 4.82
CA ASN A 227 -31.28 -14.79 4.44
C ASN A 227 -31.40 -14.17 3.04
N TRP A 228 -30.46 -14.44 2.13
CA TRP A 228 -30.32 -13.77 0.83
C TRP A 228 -31.63 -13.64 0.04
N LEU A 229 -32.47 -14.66 -0.01
CA LEU A 229 -33.71 -14.64 -0.80
C LEU A 229 -34.72 -13.60 -0.29
N TYR A 230 -34.76 -13.34 1.01
CA TYR A 230 -35.72 -12.44 1.65
C TYR A 230 -35.10 -11.15 2.17
N SER A 231 -33.79 -11.04 2.12
CA SER A 231 -33.06 -9.88 2.60
C SER A 231 -33.38 -8.63 1.79
N THR A 232 -33.60 -7.52 2.48
CA THR A 232 -33.68 -6.18 1.87
C THR A 232 -32.35 -5.44 1.91
N GLU A 233 -31.32 -6.06 2.48
CA GLU A 233 -30.00 -5.50 2.77
C GLU A 233 -28.90 -6.11 1.86
N ARG A 234 -29.30 -6.77 0.77
CA ARG A 234 -28.34 -7.40 -0.15
C ARG A 234 -27.26 -6.43 -0.58
N THR A 235 -26.02 -6.85 -0.40
CA THR A 235 -24.83 -6.02 -0.58
C THR A 235 -23.89 -6.66 -1.59
N LEU A 236 -23.37 -5.88 -2.53
CA LEU A 236 -22.22 -6.24 -3.35
C LEU A 236 -20.97 -5.63 -2.75
N VAL A 237 -19.88 -6.38 -2.76
CA VAL A 237 -18.56 -5.93 -2.32
C VAL A 237 -17.65 -5.85 -3.54
N VAL A 238 -17.01 -4.72 -3.73
CA VAL A 238 -16.02 -4.51 -4.79
C VAL A 238 -14.66 -4.99 -4.28
N ASP A 239 -14.15 -6.06 -4.90
CA ASP A 239 -12.83 -6.62 -4.57
C ASP A 239 -11.67 -5.80 -5.17
N ASP A 240 -11.89 -5.29 -6.39
CA ASP A 240 -10.89 -4.53 -7.14
C ASP A 240 -11.59 -3.70 -8.22
N LEU A 241 -11.21 -2.44 -8.37
CA LEU A 241 -11.69 -1.55 -9.42
C LEU A 241 -10.50 -0.80 -10.01
N HIS A 242 -10.29 -0.96 -11.31
CA HIS A 242 -9.21 -0.31 -12.03
C HIS A 242 -9.70 0.17 -13.40
N ALA A 243 -9.35 1.38 -13.76
CA ALA A 243 -9.75 1.97 -15.05
C ALA A 243 -8.66 2.92 -15.56
N ALA A 244 -8.58 3.03 -16.89
CA ALA A 244 -7.62 3.90 -17.57
C ALA A 244 -7.90 5.40 -17.31
N ASP A 245 -9.17 5.74 -17.10
CA ASP A 245 -9.60 7.11 -16.84
C ASP A 245 -10.84 7.15 -15.93
N PRO A 246 -11.18 8.33 -15.36
CA PRO A 246 -12.33 8.50 -14.47
C PRO A 246 -13.67 8.20 -15.13
N GLN A 247 -13.80 8.37 -16.45
CA GLN A 247 -15.05 8.11 -17.18
C GLN A 247 -15.33 6.60 -17.21
N LEU A 248 -14.33 5.78 -17.48
CA LEU A 248 -14.45 4.32 -17.43
C LEU A 248 -14.73 3.82 -16.01
N ALA A 249 -14.13 4.45 -14.99
CA ALA A 249 -14.45 4.15 -13.58
C ALA A 249 -15.93 4.45 -13.26
N ALA A 250 -16.44 5.60 -13.73
CA ALA A 250 -17.85 5.96 -13.58
C ALA A 250 -18.79 5.00 -14.34
N GLN A 251 -18.40 4.53 -15.53
CA GLN A 251 -19.13 3.51 -16.29
C GLN A 251 -19.24 2.19 -15.52
N LEU A 252 -18.13 1.70 -14.94
CA LEU A 252 -18.12 0.49 -14.11
C LEU A 252 -19.00 0.63 -12.86
N LEU A 253 -18.98 1.81 -12.24
CA LEU A 253 -19.88 2.12 -11.14
C LEU A 253 -21.34 2.13 -11.60
N GLY A 254 -21.66 2.79 -12.72
CA GLY A 254 -23.00 2.82 -13.32
C GLY A 254 -23.54 1.40 -13.57
N TYR A 255 -22.68 0.50 -14.06
CA TYR A 255 -23.02 -0.91 -14.21
C TYR A 255 -23.41 -1.56 -12.88
N LEU A 256 -22.61 -1.39 -11.81
CA LEU A 256 -22.91 -1.96 -10.49
C LEU A 256 -24.22 -1.39 -9.92
N LEU A 257 -24.49 -0.11 -10.16
CA LEU A 257 -25.71 0.55 -9.69
C LEU A 257 -26.98 0.00 -10.35
N GLN A 258 -26.88 -0.55 -11.56
CA GLN A 258 -28.01 -1.14 -12.28
C GLN A 258 -28.29 -2.62 -11.92
N LEU A 259 -27.48 -3.23 -11.06
CA LEU A 259 -27.74 -4.59 -10.60
C LEU A 259 -28.86 -4.59 -9.54
N ASP A 260 -30.12 -4.72 -9.96
CA ASP A 260 -31.33 -4.56 -9.13
C ASP A 260 -31.35 -5.43 -7.88
N ILE A 261 -30.68 -6.58 -7.92
CA ILE A 261 -30.65 -7.54 -6.82
C ILE A 261 -30.06 -6.97 -5.54
N ALA A 262 -29.16 -5.99 -5.63
CA ALA A 262 -28.46 -5.42 -4.49
C ALA A 262 -28.99 -4.02 -4.14
N ARG A 263 -29.12 -3.74 -2.85
CA ARG A 263 -29.37 -2.40 -2.32
C ARG A 263 -28.09 -1.63 -2.08
N TYR A 264 -27.09 -2.28 -1.49
CA TYR A 264 -25.84 -1.65 -1.11
C TYR A 264 -24.67 -2.07 -2.01
N ILE A 265 -23.73 -1.15 -2.20
CA ILE A 265 -22.42 -1.42 -2.77
C ILE A 265 -21.36 -0.99 -1.77
N GLU A 266 -20.56 -1.92 -1.31
CA GLU A 266 -19.39 -1.66 -0.46
C GLU A 266 -18.15 -1.58 -1.34
N LEU A 267 -17.37 -0.51 -1.18
CA LEU A 267 -16.10 -0.27 -1.86
C LEU A 267 -15.01 -0.11 -0.79
N PRO A 268 -14.39 -1.20 -0.35
CA PRO A 268 -13.31 -1.14 0.63
C PRO A 268 -12.02 -0.59 0.00
N HIS A 269 -11.14 -0.07 0.85
CA HIS A 269 -9.78 0.34 0.52
C HIS A 269 -9.67 1.41 -0.58
N ARG A 270 -10.63 2.33 -0.64
CA ARG A 270 -10.62 3.44 -1.59
C ARG A 270 -9.65 4.56 -1.16
N PRO A 271 -9.12 5.35 -2.11
CA PRO A 271 -8.36 6.54 -1.77
C PRO A 271 -9.21 7.52 -0.94
N VAL A 272 -8.58 8.31 -0.06
CA VAL A 272 -9.29 9.22 0.84
C VAL A 272 -10.02 10.33 0.09
N ASP A 273 -9.52 10.71 -1.07
CA ASP A 273 -10.07 11.71 -1.99
C ASP A 273 -10.85 11.09 -3.16
N ASP A 274 -11.40 9.88 -2.99
CA ASP A 274 -12.19 9.19 -4.02
C ASP A 274 -13.32 10.12 -4.54
N PRO A 275 -13.38 10.36 -5.86
CA PRO A 275 -14.38 11.24 -6.45
C PRO A 275 -15.79 10.64 -6.47
N LEU A 276 -15.98 9.38 -6.07
CA LEU A 276 -17.27 8.67 -6.13
C LEU A 276 -18.45 9.48 -5.58
N PRO A 277 -18.39 10.12 -4.39
CA PRO A 277 -19.52 10.90 -3.90
C PRO A 277 -19.91 12.05 -4.83
N LEU A 278 -18.95 12.61 -5.56
CA LEU A 278 -19.17 13.74 -6.48
C LEU A 278 -19.78 13.32 -7.84
N LEU A 279 -19.73 12.03 -8.16
CA LEU A 279 -20.34 11.48 -9.37
C LEU A 279 -21.86 11.29 -9.22
N LEU A 280 -22.38 11.34 -8.00
CA LEU A 280 -23.78 11.01 -7.69
C LEU A 280 -24.62 12.26 -7.48
N ALA A 281 -25.89 12.20 -7.93
CA ALA A 281 -26.87 13.27 -7.72
C ALA A 281 -27.15 13.55 -6.22
N ASN A 282 -27.00 12.52 -5.37
CA ASN A 282 -27.04 12.64 -3.92
C ASN A 282 -25.73 12.14 -3.32
N PRO A 283 -24.76 13.01 -3.00
CA PRO A 283 -23.50 12.58 -2.38
C PRO A 283 -23.66 11.85 -1.04
N ARG A 284 -24.78 12.09 -0.31
CA ARG A 284 -25.07 11.45 0.98
C ARG A 284 -25.47 9.99 0.84
N ALA A 285 -25.74 9.50 -0.37
CA ALA A 285 -25.94 8.08 -0.64
C ALA A 285 -24.67 7.28 -0.37
N VAL A 286 -23.49 7.92 -0.38
CA VAL A 286 -22.21 7.32 -0.02
C VAL A 286 -21.86 7.68 1.43
N GLN A 287 -21.63 6.66 2.24
CA GLN A 287 -21.20 6.79 3.63
C GLN A 287 -19.80 6.26 3.77
N GLN A 288 -18.93 7.02 4.42
CA GLN A 288 -17.62 6.53 4.87
C GLN A 288 -17.84 5.66 6.10
N THR A 289 -17.55 4.37 5.98
CA THR A 289 -17.72 3.39 7.06
C THR A 289 -16.44 3.12 7.85
N GLY A 290 -15.30 3.47 7.30
CA GLY A 290 -13.99 3.35 7.94
C GLY A 290 -12.93 4.23 7.30
N ARG A 291 -11.92 4.59 8.09
CA ARG A 291 -10.65 5.17 7.62
C ARG A 291 -9.53 4.64 8.48
N ILE A 292 -8.51 4.10 7.84
CA ILE A 292 -7.33 3.53 8.51
C ILE A 292 -6.05 3.95 7.80
N ASP A 293 -4.92 3.88 8.52
CA ASP A 293 -3.60 3.91 7.92
C ASP A 293 -3.41 2.70 7.01
N GLU A 294 -2.83 2.94 5.84
CA GLU A 294 -2.65 1.89 4.85
C GLU A 294 -1.20 1.44 4.78
N SER A 295 -0.33 2.21 4.14
CA SER A 295 1.09 1.88 4.01
C SER A 295 1.94 2.67 5.00
N TRP A 296 2.81 1.95 5.70
CA TRP A 296 3.92 2.52 6.44
C TRP A 296 5.17 2.45 5.56
N LEU A 297 5.75 3.60 5.27
CA LEU A 297 6.88 3.74 4.36
C LEU A 297 8.18 3.94 5.14
N ARG A 298 9.25 3.35 4.64
CA ARG A 298 10.64 3.53 5.07
C ARG A 298 11.46 4.04 3.88
N ILE A 299 12.04 5.22 4.01
CA ILE A 299 13.01 5.71 3.03
C ILE A 299 14.31 4.95 3.25
N ILE A 300 14.72 4.16 2.27
CA ILE A 300 15.97 3.37 2.32
C ILE A 300 17.15 4.24 1.89
N ASN A 301 17.00 5.02 0.82
CA ASN A 301 18.01 5.93 0.32
C ASN A 301 17.41 7.34 0.14
N VAL A 302 17.82 8.26 1.01
CA VAL A 302 17.30 9.64 1.03
C VAL A 302 17.61 10.36 -0.28
N GLU A 303 18.84 10.30 -0.74
CA GLU A 303 19.28 11.02 -1.94
C GLU A 303 18.54 10.53 -3.19
N GLN A 304 18.51 9.22 -3.42
CA GLN A 304 17.81 8.60 -4.54
C GLN A 304 16.31 8.91 -4.52
N THR A 305 15.67 8.76 -3.36
CA THR A 305 14.21 8.92 -3.22
C THR A 305 13.79 10.37 -3.43
N LEU A 306 14.47 11.31 -2.77
CA LEU A 306 14.08 12.72 -2.81
C LEU A 306 14.51 13.40 -4.12
N ASN A 307 15.52 12.91 -4.83
CA ASN A 307 15.84 13.42 -6.16
C ASN A 307 14.92 12.88 -7.27
N ALA A 308 14.22 11.79 -7.02
CA ALA A 308 13.21 11.27 -7.95
C ALA A 308 11.82 11.92 -7.77
N ARG A 309 11.57 12.61 -6.65
CA ARG A 309 10.31 13.30 -6.37
C ARG A 309 10.23 14.62 -7.10
N ARG A 310 9.05 15.01 -7.57
CA ARG A 310 8.77 16.39 -8.00
C ARG A 310 8.34 17.26 -6.83
N TYR A 311 8.72 18.53 -6.91
CA TYR A 311 8.48 19.53 -5.87
C TYR A 311 7.67 20.71 -6.42
N ALA A 312 6.89 21.35 -5.56
CA ALA A 312 6.31 22.65 -5.87
C ALA A 312 7.40 23.74 -5.80
N SER A 313 7.14 24.90 -6.42
CA SER A 313 8.01 26.06 -6.29
C SER A 313 8.00 26.58 -4.86
N GLY A 314 9.17 26.90 -4.32
CA GLY A 314 9.30 27.39 -2.95
C GLY A 314 10.74 27.65 -2.55
N GLU A 315 10.92 28.26 -1.38
CA GLU A 315 12.24 28.47 -0.79
C GLU A 315 12.84 27.15 -0.31
N ALA A 316 14.13 26.97 -0.51
CA ALA A 316 14.85 25.80 -0.04
C ALA A 316 14.81 25.71 1.50
N VAL A 317 14.81 24.47 1.99
CA VAL A 317 14.82 24.15 3.43
C VAL A 317 15.96 23.19 3.74
N THR A 318 16.69 23.47 4.81
CA THR A 318 17.78 22.62 5.28
C THR A 318 17.28 21.70 6.38
N LEU A 319 17.44 20.38 6.19
CA LEU A 319 16.92 19.34 7.05
C LEU A 319 18.08 18.61 7.76
N ALA A 320 18.07 18.50 9.08
CA ALA A 320 18.87 17.55 9.81
C ALA A 320 18.06 16.26 9.96
N ILE A 321 18.49 15.20 9.26
CA ILE A 321 17.81 13.89 9.24
C ILE A 321 18.53 12.96 10.20
N ASP A 322 17.77 12.35 11.12
CA ASP A 322 18.24 11.27 12.00
C ASP A 322 17.76 9.92 11.49
N ASP A 323 18.69 9.01 11.23
CA ASP A 323 18.42 7.62 10.87
C ASP A 323 19.31 6.68 11.68
N PRO A 324 18.74 5.99 12.69
CA PRO A 324 19.52 5.16 13.60
C PRO A 324 19.95 3.82 12.99
N LEU A 325 19.47 3.44 11.79
CA LEU A 325 19.73 2.14 11.16
C LEU A 325 20.53 2.23 9.87
N LEU A 326 20.41 3.32 9.12
CA LEU A 326 21.12 3.55 7.86
C LEU A 326 21.92 4.86 7.97
N ALA A 327 23.21 4.72 8.31
CA ALA A 327 24.09 5.87 8.53
C ALA A 327 24.25 6.76 7.29
N GLU A 328 24.04 6.21 6.12
CA GLU A 328 24.09 6.90 4.82
C GLU A 328 23.03 8.00 4.70
N ASN A 329 21.91 7.85 5.39
CA ASN A 329 20.82 8.84 5.40
C ASN A 329 21.04 9.95 6.43
N TYR A 330 21.79 9.65 7.51
CA TYR A 330 22.05 10.59 8.60
C TYR A 330 22.79 11.84 8.12
N GLY A 331 22.41 13.00 8.63
CA GLY A 331 23.14 14.25 8.43
C GLY A 331 22.28 15.41 7.96
N VAL A 332 22.95 16.46 7.47
CA VAL A 332 22.28 17.70 7.05
C VAL A 332 22.15 17.72 5.53
N TRP A 333 20.94 18.05 5.09
CA TRP A 333 20.54 18.04 3.69
C TRP A 333 19.82 19.34 3.33
N ARG A 334 20.10 19.89 2.16
CA ARG A 334 19.37 21.02 1.58
C ARG A 334 18.38 20.51 0.55
N LEU A 335 17.09 20.72 0.79
CA LEU A 335 15.99 20.41 -0.12
C LEU A 335 15.54 21.68 -0.83
N SER A 336 15.37 21.60 -2.16
CA SER A 336 14.86 22.67 -3.02
C SER A 336 13.90 22.10 -4.08
N SER A 337 13.36 22.95 -4.96
CA SER A 337 12.59 22.52 -6.14
C SER A 337 13.38 21.59 -7.06
N ASP A 338 14.70 21.63 -7.04
CA ASP A 338 15.59 20.85 -7.93
C ASP A 338 16.00 19.50 -7.32
N GLY A 339 15.58 19.22 -6.08
CA GLY A 339 15.92 17.98 -5.36
C GLY A 339 16.66 18.23 -4.06
N ILE A 340 17.38 17.18 -3.60
CA ILE A 340 18.10 17.19 -2.32
C ILE A 340 19.60 16.98 -2.51
N GLN A 341 20.40 17.64 -1.69
CA GLN A 341 21.86 17.47 -1.66
C GLN A 341 22.42 17.65 -0.23
N ARG A 342 23.58 17.07 0.04
CA ARG A 342 24.27 17.27 1.32
C ARG A 342 24.58 18.74 1.56
N SER A 343 24.51 19.16 2.81
CA SER A 343 24.74 20.56 3.23
C SER A 343 25.57 20.63 4.50
N ALA A 344 26.36 21.69 4.64
CA ALA A 344 27.04 22.04 5.86
C ALA A 344 26.34 23.22 6.60
N SER A 345 25.20 23.70 6.07
CA SER A 345 24.47 24.82 6.64
C SER A 345 23.78 24.43 7.95
N ARG A 346 23.47 25.43 8.78
CA ARG A 346 22.64 25.20 9.96
C ARG A 346 21.25 24.71 9.52
N PRO A 347 20.70 23.66 10.14
CA PRO A 347 19.40 23.14 9.76
C PRO A 347 18.25 24.10 10.13
N ASP A 348 17.25 24.18 9.25
CA ASP A 348 15.98 24.85 9.50
C ASP A 348 15.02 23.95 10.28
N ILE A 349 15.14 22.62 10.08
CA ILE A 349 14.31 21.59 10.70
C ILE A 349 15.16 20.39 11.10
N THR A 350 14.89 19.83 12.27
CA THR A 350 15.38 18.51 12.68
C THR A 350 14.24 17.50 12.71
N LEU A 351 14.43 16.32 12.12
CA LEU A 351 13.40 15.26 12.05
C LEU A 351 14.03 13.87 11.94
N GLY A 352 13.29 12.87 12.42
CA GLY A 352 13.61 11.46 12.16
C GLY A 352 13.24 11.04 10.75
N ILE A 353 13.86 9.99 10.26
CA ILE A 353 13.58 9.41 8.95
C ILE A 353 12.12 8.95 8.81
N ASP A 354 11.49 8.53 9.91
CA ASP A 354 10.07 8.17 9.98
C ASP A 354 9.16 9.38 9.71
N ALA A 355 9.48 10.55 10.28
CA ALA A 355 8.75 11.79 10.00
C ALA A 355 8.94 12.25 8.54
N LEU A 356 10.15 12.09 7.98
CA LEU A 356 10.39 12.36 6.57
C LEU A 356 9.57 11.43 5.66
N ALA A 357 9.44 10.15 6.04
CA ALA A 357 8.61 9.18 5.32
C ALA A 357 7.12 9.58 5.33
N MET A 358 6.60 10.12 6.44
CA MET A 358 5.22 10.62 6.54
C MET A 358 4.96 11.82 5.62
N LEU A 359 5.99 12.61 5.32
CA LEU A 359 5.91 13.77 4.43
C LEU A 359 6.06 13.40 2.96
N LEU A 360 6.75 12.31 2.65
CA LEU A 360 7.25 11.99 1.31
C LEU A 360 6.16 11.97 0.24
N LEU A 361 5.03 11.35 0.54
CA LEU A 361 3.94 11.17 -0.40
C LEU A 361 2.84 12.23 -0.29
N GLY A 362 2.87 13.07 0.75
CA GLY A 362 1.89 14.13 0.99
C GLY A 362 0.70 13.74 1.88
N GLU A 363 0.74 12.59 2.57
CA GLU A 363 -0.30 12.22 3.55
C GLU A 363 -0.36 13.23 4.72
N TYR A 364 0.81 13.71 5.16
CA TYR A 364 0.92 14.73 6.21
C TYR A 364 1.70 15.94 5.75
N THR A 365 1.37 17.11 6.31
CA THR A 365 2.11 18.35 6.14
C THR A 365 3.17 18.53 7.23
N ALA A 366 4.21 19.32 6.96
CA ALA A 366 5.23 19.60 7.97
C ALA A 366 4.65 20.40 9.16
N GLN A 367 3.63 21.24 8.94
CA GLN A 367 2.95 21.93 10.03
C GLN A 367 2.20 20.94 10.95
N GLN A 368 1.50 19.94 10.40
CA GLN A 368 0.84 18.90 11.21
C GLN A 368 1.85 18.13 12.05
N LEU A 369 2.98 17.73 11.44
CA LEU A 369 4.03 17.01 12.16
C LEU A 369 4.73 17.88 13.20
N ALA A 370 4.92 19.19 12.96
CA ALA A 370 5.42 20.14 13.96
C ALA A 370 4.46 20.27 15.15
N ALA A 371 3.16 20.43 14.88
CA ALA A 371 2.14 20.48 15.93
C ALA A 371 2.08 19.18 16.75
N ALA A 372 2.31 18.02 16.11
CA ALA A 372 2.41 16.71 16.75
C ALA A 372 3.79 16.43 17.40
N ARG A 373 4.73 17.38 17.36
CA ARG A 373 6.11 17.25 17.87
C ARG A 373 6.89 16.07 17.24
N ARG A 374 6.57 15.74 15.98
CA ARG A 374 7.25 14.70 15.19
C ARG A 374 8.44 15.26 14.41
N LEU A 375 8.53 16.59 14.27
CA LEU A 375 9.67 17.32 13.75
C LEU A 375 9.85 18.63 14.54
N GLN A 376 11.07 19.17 14.56
CA GLN A 376 11.44 20.38 15.29
C GLN A 376 11.85 21.46 14.30
N PRO A 377 11.02 22.49 14.04
CA PRO A 377 11.43 23.67 13.29
C PRO A 377 12.29 24.56 14.18
N HIS A 378 13.33 25.19 13.61
CA HIS A 378 14.24 26.09 14.31
C HIS A 378 13.89 27.60 14.12
N HIS A 379 12.90 27.87 13.24
CA HIS A 379 12.30 29.21 13.10
C HIS A 379 10.84 29.07 12.62
N SER A 380 10.06 30.10 12.78
CA SER A 380 8.61 30.09 12.61
C SER A 380 8.12 29.73 11.19
N GLN A 381 8.91 30.01 10.16
CA GLN A 381 8.51 29.74 8.75
C GLN A 381 8.98 28.37 8.23
N ALA A 382 9.88 27.68 8.93
CA ALA A 382 10.52 26.46 8.42
C ALA A 382 9.51 25.37 8.02
N ALA A 383 8.54 25.08 8.89
CA ALA A 383 7.52 24.05 8.61
C ALA A 383 6.60 24.46 7.45
N ALA A 384 6.25 25.74 7.31
CA ALA A 384 5.44 26.24 6.21
C ALA A 384 6.18 26.12 4.87
N ARG A 385 7.47 26.49 4.82
CA ARG A 385 8.31 26.34 3.63
C ARG A 385 8.41 24.88 3.20
N LEU A 386 8.66 23.97 4.14
CA LEU A 386 8.74 22.53 3.84
C LEU A 386 7.40 21.99 3.32
N THR A 387 6.27 22.41 3.91
CA THR A 387 4.94 22.04 3.41
C THR A 387 4.71 22.54 1.97
N CYS A 388 5.10 23.79 1.65
CA CYS A 388 4.97 24.31 0.28
C CYS A 388 5.80 23.50 -0.71
N LEU A 389 7.06 23.20 -0.41
CA LEU A 389 7.91 22.38 -1.29
C LEU A 389 7.34 20.98 -1.53
N LEU A 390 6.79 20.35 -0.49
CA LEU A 390 6.28 18.99 -0.53
C LEU A 390 4.80 18.91 -0.93
N ALA A 391 4.16 20.00 -1.32
CA ALA A 391 2.75 20.03 -1.67
C ALA A 391 2.41 18.99 -2.76
N CYS A 392 1.32 18.27 -2.55
CA CYS A 392 0.71 17.33 -3.49
C CYS A 392 -0.73 17.75 -3.75
N HIS A 393 -1.24 17.46 -4.95
CA HIS A 393 -2.63 17.78 -5.33
C HIS A 393 -3.61 16.67 -4.94
N GLU A 394 -3.15 15.44 -4.87
CA GLU A 394 -3.95 14.26 -4.59
C GLU A 394 -3.43 13.56 -3.33
N HIS A 395 -4.34 12.93 -2.58
CA HIS A 395 -3.95 12.08 -1.46
C HIS A 395 -3.23 10.82 -1.97
N PRO A 396 -2.19 10.38 -1.27
CA PRO A 396 -1.46 9.17 -1.67
C PRO A 396 -2.28 7.91 -1.42
N TRP A 397 -2.10 6.93 -2.30
CA TRP A 397 -2.80 5.65 -2.24
C TRP A 397 -1.94 4.52 -2.83
N SER A 398 -1.93 3.33 -2.21
CA SER A 398 -1.09 2.23 -2.71
C SER A 398 -1.70 1.45 -3.88
N GLY A 399 -3.02 1.49 -4.05
CA GLY A 399 -3.73 0.77 -5.11
C GLY A 399 -3.81 -0.75 -4.94
N ILE A 400 -3.18 -1.33 -3.91
CA ILE A 400 -3.21 -2.76 -3.61
C ILE A 400 -3.14 -3.03 -2.10
N PHE A 401 -3.69 -4.16 -1.69
CA PHE A 401 -3.48 -4.72 -0.35
C PHE A 401 -2.58 -5.97 -0.45
N PHE A 402 -1.52 -6.09 0.41
CA PHE A 402 -0.56 -7.19 0.42
C PHE A 402 -0.16 -7.63 1.84
#